data_37c0514ba627ed27302c975c450e0b04
#
_entry.id   37c0514ba627ed27302c975c450e0b04
#
_cell.length_a   1.000
_cell.length_b   1.000
_cell.length_c   1.000
_cell.angle_alpha   90.00
_cell.angle_beta   90.00
_cell.angle_gamma   90.00
#
_symmetry.space_group_name_H-M   'P 1'
#
loop_
_entity.id
_entity.type
_entity.pdbx_description
1 polymer ?
#
loop_
_entity_poly.entity_id
_entity_poly.type
_entity_poly.pdbx_seq_one_letter_code
_entity_poly.pdbx_strand_id
1 'polypeptide(L)'
;MQNKFQHMVMLIFCIFGLNTVQAATNFTSVEQTELVNAHDKWRSDVKVPPLTWSSSLADTAQVYADKLKTTQACKMVHSHANGLGENLFWASALTYSNGSSEVQVVSPTKAVDEWGSEKSDYNYKANACAKGKMCGHYTQVVWKDTAQVGCGKAVCTDNSQVWVCQYSPAGNYVGKKPY
;
A
#
# COMPACT_ATOMS: atom_id res chain seq x y z
N MET A 1 -25.84 72.86 -4.24
CA MET A 1 -24.69 71.97 -4.62
C MET A 1 -24.66 70.83 -3.59
N GLN A 2 -25.21 69.69 -3.93
CA GLN A 2 -25.23 68.51 -3.02
C GLN A 2 -24.16 67.54 -3.51
N ASN A 3 -23.12 67.30 -2.66
CA ASN A 3 -22.11 66.31 -2.88
C ASN A 3 -22.64 64.96 -2.37
N LYS A 4 -22.86 64.01 -3.30
CA LYS A 4 -23.12 62.61 -2.97
C LYS A 4 -21.76 61.88 -2.79
N PHE A 5 -21.43 61.55 -1.56
CA PHE A 5 -20.35 60.58 -1.25
C PHE A 5 -20.87 59.18 -1.50
N GLN A 6 -20.31 58.53 -2.52
CA GLN A 6 -20.58 57.14 -2.86
C GLN A 6 -19.58 56.25 -2.08
N HIS A 7 -20.07 55.54 -1.05
CA HIS A 7 -19.28 54.59 -0.29
C HIS A 7 -19.18 53.30 -1.08
N MET A 8 -18.01 53.01 -1.61
CA MET A 8 -17.67 51.75 -2.26
C MET A 8 -17.31 50.73 -1.18
N VAL A 9 -18.21 49.81 -0.88
CA VAL A 9 -17.96 48.69 0.01
C VAL A 9 -17.16 47.63 -0.75
N MET A 10 -15.87 47.51 -0.43
CA MET A 10 -14.99 46.49 -0.98
C MET A 10 -15.19 45.18 -0.19
N LEU A 11 -15.94 44.25 -0.76
CA LEU A 11 -16.08 42.90 -0.23
C LEU A 11 -14.79 42.14 -0.46
N ILE A 12 -14.01 41.94 0.60
CA ILE A 12 -12.82 41.05 0.59
C ILE A 12 -13.35 39.64 0.72
N PHE A 13 -13.34 38.86 -0.37
CA PHE A 13 -13.55 37.44 -0.36
C PHE A 13 -12.28 36.76 0.18
N CYS A 14 -12.26 36.42 1.47
CA CYS A 14 -11.28 35.48 2.02
C CYS A 14 -11.58 34.09 1.48
N ILE A 15 -10.86 33.68 0.44
CA ILE A 15 -10.86 32.29 -0.01
C ILE A 15 -10.03 31.49 1.02
N PHE A 16 -10.69 30.87 1.99
CA PHE A 16 -10.07 29.84 2.83
C PHE A 16 -9.82 28.62 1.95
N GLY A 17 -8.61 28.53 1.39
CA GLY A 17 -8.13 27.30 0.79
C GLY A 17 -8.11 26.21 1.86
N LEU A 18 -8.99 25.22 1.78
CA LEU A 18 -8.91 23.99 2.53
C LEU A 18 -7.64 23.25 2.05
N ASN A 19 -6.52 23.49 2.72
CA ASN A 19 -5.35 22.63 2.59
C ASN A 19 -5.72 21.29 3.25
N THR A 20 -6.19 20.34 2.45
CA THR A 20 -6.25 18.94 2.88
C THR A 20 -4.82 18.48 3.09
N VAL A 21 -4.42 18.34 4.35
CA VAL A 21 -3.16 17.66 4.69
C VAL A 21 -3.36 16.21 4.29
N GLN A 22 -2.81 15.87 3.13
CA GLN A 22 -2.81 14.49 2.65
C GLN A 22 -1.75 13.73 3.46
N ALA A 23 -2.12 12.58 4.01
CA ALA A 23 -1.19 11.75 4.75
C ALA A 23 -0.13 11.22 3.77
N ALA A 24 1.09 11.73 3.87
CA ALA A 24 2.19 11.22 3.06
C ALA A 24 2.62 9.82 3.55
N THR A 25 2.99 8.95 2.62
CA THR A 25 3.52 7.63 2.97
C THR A 25 4.79 7.73 3.82
N ASN A 26 4.97 6.80 4.76
CA ASN A 26 6.19 6.67 5.56
C ASN A 26 7.36 6.00 4.80
N PHE A 27 7.20 5.66 3.52
CA PHE A 27 8.28 5.19 2.66
C PHE A 27 9.04 6.35 2.02
N THR A 28 10.36 6.35 2.13
CA THR A 28 11.24 7.28 1.41
C THR A 28 11.16 7.04 -0.11
N SER A 29 11.60 8.00 -0.92
CA SER A 29 11.64 7.85 -2.38
C SER A 29 12.51 6.68 -2.85
N VAL A 30 13.57 6.37 -2.11
CA VAL A 30 14.43 5.20 -2.37
C VAL A 30 13.65 3.91 -2.11
N GLU A 31 12.97 3.80 -0.98
CA GLU A 31 12.15 2.63 -0.65
C GLU A 31 10.97 2.46 -1.61
N GLN A 32 10.35 3.57 -2.07
CA GLN A 32 9.29 3.53 -3.10
C GLN A 32 9.81 2.94 -4.42
N THR A 33 11.01 3.37 -4.85
CA THR A 33 11.66 2.81 -6.03
C THR A 33 11.99 1.33 -5.84
N GLU A 34 12.50 0.95 -4.67
CA GLU A 34 12.79 -0.44 -4.34
C GLU A 34 11.52 -1.31 -4.34
N LEU A 35 10.39 -0.81 -3.80
CA LEU A 35 9.09 -1.49 -3.86
C LEU A 35 8.70 -1.80 -5.30
N VAL A 36 8.74 -0.79 -6.19
CA VAL A 36 8.39 -0.98 -7.60
C VAL A 36 9.32 -2.00 -8.26
N ASN A 37 10.63 -1.84 -8.10
CA ASN A 37 11.61 -2.74 -8.69
C ASN A 37 11.45 -4.20 -8.21
N ALA A 38 11.12 -4.39 -6.93
CA ALA A 38 10.89 -5.72 -6.39
C ALA A 38 9.64 -6.38 -7.00
N HIS A 39 8.54 -5.62 -7.19
CA HIS A 39 7.37 -6.10 -7.94
C HIS A 39 7.74 -6.45 -9.39
N ASP A 40 8.46 -5.57 -10.06
CA ASP A 40 8.78 -5.74 -11.48
C ASP A 40 9.68 -6.93 -11.77
N LYS A 41 10.52 -7.32 -10.82
CA LYS A 41 11.29 -8.57 -10.87
C LYS A 41 10.33 -9.78 -11.00
N TRP A 42 9.32 -9.90 -10.15
CA TRP A 42 8.35 -10.99 -10.22
C TRP A 42 7.47 -10.92 -11.47
N ARG A 43 7.12 -9.70 -11.89
CA ARG A 43 6.31 -9.45 -13.08
C ARG A 43 7.05 -9.80 -14.37
N SER A 44 8.35 -9.50 -14.43
CA SER A 44 9.19 -9.86 -15.58
C SER A 44 9.31 -11.37 -15.80
N ASP A 45 9.33 -12.15 -14.72
CA ASP A 45 9.36 -13.62 -14.76
C ASP A 45 8.18 -14.21 -15.54
N VAL A 46 7.03 -13.54 -15.50
CA VAL A 46 5.79 -13.96 -16.16
C VAL A 46 5.43 -13.07 -17.36
N LYS A 47 6.34 -12.17 -17.76
CA LYS A 47 6.23 -11.30 -18.94
C LYS A 47 5.00 -10.38 -18.95
N VAL A 48 4.63 -9.86 -17.76
CA VAL A 48 3.59 -8.83 -17.65
C VAL A 48 4.22 -7.44 -17.52
N PRO A 49 3.50 -6.35 -17.88
CA PRO A 49 4.04 -4.99 -17.84
C PRO A 49 4.49 -4.59 -16.44
N PRO A 50 5.52 -3.72 -16.30
CA PRO A 50 5.96 -3.19 -15.03
C PRO A 50 4.88 -2.32 -14.37
N LEU A 51 5.01 -2.10 -13.05
CA LEU A 51 4.16 -1.19 -12.30
C LEU A 51 4.75 0.22 -12.26
N THR A 52 3.90 1.21 -12.02
CA THR A 52 4.30 2.56 -11.66
C THR A 52 3.89 2.89 -10.24
N TRP A 53 4.69 3.71 -9.54
CA TRP A 53 4.31 4.21 -8.22
C TRP A 53 3.17 5.22 -8.33
N SER A 54 2.18 5.09 -7.45
CA SER A 54 1.08 6.04 -7.31
C SER A 54 1.07 6.64 -5.91
N SER A 55 1.36 7.94 -5.81
CA SER A 55 1.29 8.67 -4.53
C SER A 55 -0.12 8.64 -3.94
N SER A 56 -1.16 8.72 -4.76
CA SER A 56 -2.54 8.64 -4.29
C SER A 56 -2.87 7.28 -3.64
N LEU A 57 -2.39 6.17 -4.22
CA LEU A 57 -2.53 4.85 -3.60
C LEU A 57 -1.67 4.75 -2.33
N ALA A 58 -0.47 5.32 -2.33
CA ALA A 58 0.41 5.32 -1.17
C ALA A 58 -0.21 6.08 0.00
N ASP A 59 -0.85 7.21 -0.25
CA ASP A 59 -1.54 8.00 0.77
C ASP A 59 -2.70 7.22 1.39
N THR A 60 -3.52 6.58 0.56
CA THR A 60 -4.64 5.75 1.08
C THR A 60 -4.15 4.50 1.79
N ALA A 61 -3.07 3.87 1.32
CA ALA A 61 -2.42 2.75 1.99
C ALA A 61 -1.82 3.18 3.34
N GLN A 62 -1.23 4.39 3.43
CA GLN A 62 -0.69 4.91 4.68
C GLN A 62 -1.80 5.17 5.71
N VAL A 63 -2.89 5.82 5.29
CA VAL A 63 -4.06 6.03 6.17
C VAL A 63 -4.56 4.68 6.71
N TYR A 64 -4.58 3.66 5.86
CA TYR A 64 -5.02 2.35 6.30
C TYR A 64 -4.02 1.64 7.23
N ALA A 65 -2.71 1.74 6.98
CA ALA A 65 -1.68 1.23 7.88
C ALA A 65 -1.78 1.87 9.27
N ASP A 66 -1.98 3.20 9.33
CA ASP A 66 -2.18 3.92 10.60
C ASP A 66 -3.47 3.50 11.31
N LYS A 67 -4.54 3.21 10.56
CA LYS A 67 -5.77 2.64 11.11
C LYS A 67 -5.52 1.25 11.70
N LEU A 68 -4.81 0.36 11.01
CA LEU A 68 -4.45 -0.97 11.53
C LEU A 68 -3.66 -0.87 12.84
N LYS A 69 -2.70 0.06 12.92
CA LYS A 69 -1.97 0.35 14.14
C LYS A 69 -2.89 0.77 15.29
N THR A 70 -3.79 1.73 15.06
CA THR A 70 -4.57 2.38 16.13
C THR A 70 -5.80 1.59 16.55
N THR A 71 -6.47 0.91 15.62
CA THR A 71 -7.78 0.26 15.90
C THR A 71 -7.71 -1.25 15.90
N GLN A 72 -6.66 -1.86 15.33
CA GLN A 72 -6.57 -3.30 15.13
C GLN A 72 -5.32 -3.93 15.77
N ALA A 73 -4.53 -3.14 16.53
CA ALA A 73 -3.26 -3.60 17.14
C ALA A 73 -2.38 -4.31 16.08
N CYS A 74 -2.27 -3.72 14.90
CA CYS A 74 -1.53 -4.24 13.74
C CYS A 74 -1.92 -5.65 13.25
N LYS A 75 -3.12 -6.09 13.52
CA LYS A 75 -3.64 -7.32 12.90
C LYS A 75 -3.80 -7.10 11.40
N MET A 76 -3.40 -8.10 10.63
CA MET A 76 -3.55 -8.07 9.17
C MET A 76 -5.02 -8.30 8.78
N VAL A 77 -5.79 -7.22 8.66
CA VAL A 77 -7.17 -7.21 8.21
C VAL A 77 -7.24 -6.38 6.94
N HIS A 78 -7.85 -6.91 5.88
CA HIS A 78 -8.01 -6.17 4.62
C HIS A 78 -8.96 -4.98 4.75
N SER A 79 -8.64 -3.89 4.01
CA SER A 79 -9.44 -2.67 4.00
C SER A 79 -10.79 -2.83 3.29
N HIS A 80 -10.88 -3.79 2.36
CA HIS A 80 -11.99 -3.93 1.42
C HIS A 80 -12.28 -2.64 0.63
N ALA A 81 -11.23 -1.85 0.34
CA ALA A 81 -11.37 -0.64 -0.46
C ALA A 81 -11.89 -0.97 -1.85
N ASN A 82 -13.01 -0.34 -2.24
CA ASN A 82 -13.69 -0.64 -3.49
C ASN A 82 -12.78 -0.38 -4.71
N GLY A 83 -12.68 -1.37 -5.59
CA GLY A 83 -11.93 -1.27 -6.85
C GLY A 83 -10.41 -1.34 -6.72
N LEU A 84 -9.88 -1.53 -5.51
CA LEU A 84 -8.45 -1.68 -5.26
C LEU A 84 -8.09 -3.12 -4.90
N GLY A 85 -6.94 -3.59 -5.40
CA GLY A 85 -6.26 -4.75 -4.85
C GLY A 85 -5.46 -4.35 -3.62
N GLU A 86 -5.14 -5.32 -2.75
CA GLU A 86 -4.39 -5.04 -1.53
C GLU A 86 -3.58 -6.25 -1.10
N ASN A 87 -2.30 -6.02 -0.78
CA ASN A 87 -1.45 -6.96 -0.07
C ASN A 87 -1.05 -6.38 1.28
N LEU A 88 -1.04 -7.22 2.30
CA LEU A 88 -0.57 -6.88 3.64
C LEU A 88 0.69 -7.66 3.96
N PHE A 89 1.60 -7.03 4.70
CA PHE A 89 2.80 -7.64 5.26
C PHE A 89 2.90 -7.28 6.74
N TRP A 90 3.38 -8.21 7.55
CA TRP A 90 3.61 -8.00 8.97
C TRP A 90 4.97 -8.56 9.38
N ALA A 91 5.67 -7.82 10.23
CA ALA A 91 6.88 -8.31 10.85
C ALA A 91 6.83 -8.11 12.38
N SER A 92 7.28 -9.12 13.13
CA SER A 92 7.42 -9.02 14.57
C SER A 92 8.52 -8.03 14.95
N ALA A 93 8.51 -7.58 16.20
CA ALA A 93 9.69 -6.98 16.81
C ALA A 93 10.86 -7.96 16.85
N LEU A 94 12.09 -7.43 16.82
CA LEU A 94 13.27 -8.15 17.30
C LEU A 94 13.23 -8.17 18.82
N THR A 95 13.30 -9.36 19.42
CA THR A 95 13.31 -9.52 20.86
C THR A 95 14.65 -10.10 21.31
N TYR A 96 15.27 -9.50 22.30
CA TYR A 96 16.56 -9.90 22.85
C TYR A 96 16.40 -10.70 24.14
N SER A 97 17.43 -11.45 24.50
CA SER A 97 17.44 -12.31 25.71
C SER A 97 17.29 -11.52 27.02
N ASN A 98 17.60 -10.23 27.02
CA ASN A 98 17.40 -9.33 28.16
C ASN A 98 15.96 -8.79 28.29
N GLY A 99 15.04 -9.22 27.40
CA GLY A 99 13.64 -8.79 27.36
C GLY A 99 13.39 -7.47 26.64
N SER A 100 14.42 -6.79 26.13
CA SER A 100 14.22 -5.61 25.27
C SER A 100 13.74 -6.00 23.86
N SER A 101 13.06 -5.08 23.20
CA SER A 101 12.62 -5.26 21.82
C SER A 101 12.84 -3.99 21.00
N GLU A 102 13.06 -4.17 19.71
CA GLU A 102 13.17 -3.07 18.75
C GLU A 102 12.45 -3.41 17.44
N VAL A 103 12.22 -2.39 16.62
CA VAL A 103 11.60 -2.56 15.31
C VAL A 103 12.56 -3.32 14.39
N GLN A 104 12.11 -4.42 13.81
CA GLN A 104 12.90 -5.16 12.82
C GLN A 104 13.13 -4.30 11.56
N VAL A 105 14.37 -4.23 11.09
CA VAL A 105 14.67 -3.61 9.80
C VAL A 105 14.26 -4.58 8.69
N VAL A 106 13.25 -4.18 7.91
CA VAL A 106 12.75 -4.95 6.76
C VAL A 106 12.96 -4.12 5.51
N SER A 107 13.60 -4.70 4.49
CA SER A 107 13.70 -4.03 3.19
C SER A 107 12.41 -4.19 2.39
N PRO A 108 12.07 -3.23 1.51
CA PRO A 108 11.00 -3.36 0.54
C PRO A 108 11.07 -4.64 -0.28
N THR A 109 12.25 -5.00 -0.76
CA THR A 109 12.49 -6.23 -1.52
C THR A 109 12.08 -7.46 -0.72
N LYS A 110 12.43 -7.53 0.58
CA LYS A 110 12.05 -8.68 1.42
C LYS A 110 10.53 -8.82 1.53
N ALA A 111 9.81 -7.74 1.78
CA ALA A 111 8.34 -7.79 1.92
C ALA A 111 7.67 -8.27 0.61
N VAL A 112 8.12 -7.76 -0.54
CA VAL A 112 7.59 -8.18 -1.84
C VAL A 112 7.99 -9.61 -2.19
N ASP A 113 9.21 -10.03 -1.85
CA ASP A 113 9.68 -11.41 -2.09
C ASP A 113 8.92 -12.42 -1.20
N GLU A 114 8.45 -12.06 0.00
CA GLU A 114 7.55 -12.90 0.79
C GLU A 114 6.25 -13.16 0.04
N TRP A 115 5.62 -12.10 -0.52
CA TRP A 115 4.44 -12.27 -1.37
C TRP A 115 4.71 -13.06 -2.65
N GLY A 116 5.84 -12.79 -3.28
CA GLY A 116 6.27 -13.46 -4.51
C GLY A 116 6.54 -14.95 -4.30
N SER A 117 7.04 -15.34 -3.12
CA SER A 117 7.39 -16.71 -2.78
C SER A 117 6.18 -17.67 -2.80
N GLU A 118 4.96 -17.14 -2.62
CA GLU A 118 3.72 -17.90 -2.76
C GLU A 118 3.53 -18.49 -4.18
N LYS A 119 4.36 -18.07 -5.16
CA LYS A 119 4.45 -18.69 -6.50
C LYS A 119 4.61 -20.20 -6.43
N SER A 120 5.33 -20.70 -5.45
CA SER A 120 5.54 -22.14 -5.24
C SER A 120 4.25 -22.91 -4.94
N ASP A 121 3.26 -22.23 -4.39
CA ASP A 121 1.97 -22.78 -4.02
C ASP A 121 0.87 -22.54 -5.09
N TYR A 122 1.18 -21.78 -6.16
CA TYR A 122 0.23 -21.46 -7.22
C TYR A 122 0.38 -22.37 -8.44
N ASN A 123 -0.70 -23.05 -8.81
CA ASN A 123 -0.79 -23.82 -10.05
C ASN A 123 -1.47 -23.01 -11.14
N TYR A 124 -0.69 -22.46 -12.06
CA TYR A 124 -1.21 -21.65 -13.18
C TYR A 124 -2.18 -22.41 -14.09
N LYS A 125 -1.92 -23.71 -14.38
CA LYS A 125 -2.79 -24.51 -15.27
C LYS A 125 -4.19 -24.66 -14.66
N ALA A 126 -4.25 -24.98 -13.37
CA ALA A 126 -5.50 -25.14 -12.64
C ALA A 126 -6.12 -23.81 -12.19
N ASN A 127 -5.36 -22.69 -12.24
CA ASN A 127 -5.69 -21.41 -11.64
C ASN A 127 -6.10 -21.54 -10.15
N ALA A 128 -5.28 -22.24 -9.38
CA ALA A 128 -5.59 -22.58 -7.99
C ALA A 128 -4.33 -22.63 -7.11
N CYS A 129 -4.52 -22.34 -5.83
CA CYS A 129 -3.50 -22.58 -4.82
C CYS A 129 -3.47 -24.05 -4.40
N ALA A 130 -2.33 -24.51 -3.93
CA ALA A 130 -2.20 -25.80 -3.26
C ALA A 130 -3.14 -25.86 -2.04
N LYS A 131 -3.62 -27.05 -1.71
CA LYS A 131 -4.59 -27.24 -0.62
C LYS A 131 -4.05 -26.71 0.71
N GLY A 132 -4.81 -25.82 1.36
CA GLY A 132 -4.45 -25.19 2.63
C GLY A 132 -3.35 -24.14 2.55
N LYS A 133 -2.98 -23.72 1.34
CA LYS A 133 -2.00 -22.66 1.08
C LYS A 133 -2.67 -21.38 0.59
N MET A 134 -1.95 -20.29 0.71
CA MET A 134 -2.32 -18.99 0.12
C MET A 134 -1.39 -18.69 -1.05
N CYS A 135 -1.93 -18.04 -2.08
CA CYS A 135 -1.16 -17.53 -3.20
C CYS A 135 -1.74 -16.21 -3.72
N GLY A 136 -2.66 -15.62 -2.96
CA GLY A 136 -3.33 -14.39 -3.33
C GLY A 136 -2.41 -13.19 -3.38
N HIS A 137 -1.38 -13.14 -2.55
CA HIS A 137 -0.38 -12.08 -2.60
C HIS A 137 0.44 -12.16 -3.90
N TYR A 138 0.95 -13.36 -4.23
CA TYR A 138 1.68 -13.57 -5.48
C TYR A 138 0.83 -13.22 -6.70
N THR A 139 -0.41 -13.72 -6.78
CA THR A 139 -1.26 -13.47 -7.94
C THR A 139 -1.61 -11.99 -8.11
N GLN A 140 -1.73 -11.22 -7.02
CA GLN A 140 -1.86 -9.75 -7.07
C GLN A 140 -0.57 -9.08 -7.57
N VAL A 141 0.61 -9.47 -7.07
CA VAL A 141 1.91 -8.93 -7.51
C VAL A 141 2.06 -9.05 -9.03
N VAL A 142 1.71 -10.20 -9.58
CA VAL A 142 1.87 -10.49 -11.02
C VAL A 142 0.61 -10.29 -11.84
N TRP A 143 -0.41 -9.60 -11.29
CA TRP A 143 -1.66 -9.38 -12.02
C TRP A 143 -1.43 -8.48 -13.23
N LYS A 144 -1.66 -9.03 -14.42
CA LYS A 144 -1.30 -8.40 -15.69
C LYS A 144 -1.94 -7.03 -15.89
N ASP A 145 -3.23 -6.90 -15.52
CA ASP A 145 -4.00 -5.68 -15.76
C ASP A 145 -3.78 -4.62 -14.67
N THR A 146 -3.08 -4.94 -13.58
CA THR A 146 -2.64 -3.95 -12.58
C THR A 146 -1.51 -3.12 -13.14
N ALA A 147 -1.65 -1.80 -13.08
CA ALA A 147 -0.69 -0.83 -13.62
C ALA A 147 0.03 -0.01 -12.55
N GLN A 148 -0.57 0.15 -11.38
CA GLN A 148 -0.07 1.03 -10.34
C GLN A 148 -0.04 0.36 -8.97
N VAL A 149 0.95 0.75 -8.15
CA VAL A 149 1.07 0.37 -6.74
C VAL A 149 1.43 1.57 -5.89
N GLY A 150 0.89 1.62 -4.69
CA GLY A 150 1.29 2.57 -3.66
C GLY A 150 1.20 1.90 -2.30
N CYS A 151 2.19 2.15 -1.44
CA CYS A 151 2.31 1.46 -0.17
C CYS A 151 2.45 2.45 1.00
N GLY A 152 2.00 2.01 2.19
CA GLY A 152 2.18 2.67 3.47
C GLY A 152 2.61 1.67 4.53
N LYS A 153 3.26 2.14 5.60
CA LYS A 153 3.70 1.32 6.74
C LYS A 153 3.46 2.00 8.07
N ALA A 154 3.19 1.22 9.10
CA ALA A 154 3.08 1.71 10.47
C ALA A 154 3.81 0.78 11.44
N VAL A 155 4.44 1.38 12.46
CA VAL A 155 5.05 0.67 13.59
C VAL A 155 4.06 0.66 14.75
N CYS A 156 3.85 -0.50 15.33
CA CYS A 156 2.93 -0.74 16.41
C CYS A 156 3.55 -0.49 17.78
N THR A 157 2.75 -0.48 18.82
CA THR A 157 3.20 -0.21 20.20
C THR A 157 4.14 -1.28 20.76
N ASP A 158 4.09 -2.48 20.20
CA ASP A 158 4.93 -3.64 20.55
C ASP A 158 6.19 -3.77 19.67
N ASN A 159 6.54 -2.73 18.90
CA ASN A 159 7.61 -2.71 17.91
C ASN A 159 7.42 -3.67 16.72
N SER A 160 6.27 -4.32 16.58
CA SER A 160 5.89 -4.96 15.32
C SER A 160 5.56 -3.91 14.25
N GLN A 161 5.45 -4.32 13.01
CA GLN A 161 5.09 -3.40 11.93
C GLN A 161 4.12 -4.04 10.94
N VAL A 162 3.25 -3.21 10.40
CA VAL A 162 2.32 -3.59 9.34
C VAL A 162 2.53 -2.71 8.12
N TRP A 163 2.57 -3.34 6.94
CA TRP A 163 2.67 -2.67 5.65
C TRP A 163 1.42 -2.98 4.84
N VAL A 164 0.98 -2.00 4.09
CA VAL A 164 -0.17 -2.07 3.20
C VAL A 164 0.30 -1.64 1.82
N CYS A 165 0.10 -2.47 0.81
CA CYS A 165 0.25 -2.05 -0.59
C CYS A 165 -1.10 -2.16 -1.28
N GLN A 166 -1.53 -1.07 -1.91
CA GLN A 166 -2.75 -1.00 -2.71
C GLN A 166 -2.43 -0.93 -4.20
N TYR A 167 -3.27 -1.56 -5.01
CA TYR A 167 -3.04 -1.78 -6.43
C TYR A 167 -4.23 -1.29 -7.26
N SER A 168 -3.93 -0.66 -8.40
CA SER A 168 -4.95 -0.21 -9.34
C SER A 168 -4.55 -0.52 -10.80
N PRO A 169 -5.49 -1.06 -11.62
CA PRO A 169 -6.73 -1.72 -11.22
C PRO A 169 -6.51 -2.90 -10.26
N ALA A 170 -7.55 -3.30 -9.54
CA ALA A 170 -7.50 -4.46 -8.65
C ALA A 170 -7.14 -5.74 -9.43
N GLY A 171 -6.47 -6.66 -8.75
CA GLY A 171 -6.27 -8.02 -9.24
C GLY A 171 -7.22 -9.03 -8.59
N ASN A 172 -6.86 -10.29 -8.72
CA ASN A 172 -7.50 -11.41 -8.03
C ASN A 172 -9.00 -11.58 -8.31
N TYR A 173 -9.45 -11.25 -9.51
CA TYR A 173 -10.83 -11.55 -9.92
C TYR A 173 -11.07 -13.05 -9.97
N VAL A 174 -12.11 -13.50 -9.28
CA VAL A 174 -12.49 -14.92 -9.23
C VAL A 174 -12.64 -15.50 -10.63
N GLY A 175 -12.00 -16.64 -10.87
CA GLY A 175 -12.03 -17.34 -12.16
C GLY A 175 -11.10 -16.80 -13.23
N LYS A 176 -10.45 -15.63 -13.02
CA LYS A 176 -9.45 -15.09 -13.96
C LYS A 176 -8.04 -15.49 -13.53
N LYS A 177 -7.19 -15.74 -14.54
CA LYS A 177 -5.77 -15.95 -14.32
C LYS A 177 -5.04 -14.62 -14.16
N PRO A 178 -3.94 -14.55 -13.39
CA PRO A 178 -3.18 -13.32 -13.19
C PRO A 178 -2.42 -12.87 -14.46
N TYR A 179 -2.07 -13.82 -15.37
CA TYR A 179 -1.32 -13.57 -16.61
C TYR A 179 -1.62 -14.61 -17.69
#